data_ba6099bf9619b5b9e5707d861bcd3927
#
_entry.id   ba6099bf9619b5b9e5707d861bcd3927
#
_cell.length_a   1.000
_cell.length_b   1.000
_cell.length_c   1.000
_cell.angle_alpha   90.00
_cell.angle_beta   90.00
_cell.angle_gamma   90.00
#
_symmetry.space_group_name_H-M   'P 1'
#
loop_
_entity.id
_entity.type
_entity.pdbx_description
1 polymer ?
#
loop_
_entity_poly.entity_id
_entity_poly.type
_entity_poly.pdbx_seq_one_letter_code
_entity_poly.pdbx_strand_id
1 'polypeptide(L)'
;DISKIEQNPFIKRADLMLYSNKELQEISTKFQRSIQRKFELDSLPKKLENWYELSFAEFVKELAKKKIKLSLSEEAEWEDYFLQEQQKAVAIKNEIVATDKAIDKMVYELYGLTEDEISIVENS
;
A
#
# COMPACT_ATOMS: atom_id res chain seq x y z
N ASP A 1 -26.17 -23.65 10.18
CA ASP A 1 -26.49 -23.19 8.85
C ASP A 1 -25.25 -23.21 7.96
N ILE A 2 -25.31 -24.01 6.92
CA ILE A 2 -24.20 -24.23 5.98
C ILE A 2 -23.78 -22.93 5.31
N SER A 3 -24.73 -22.06 4.95
CA SER A 3 -24.43 -20.79 4.29
C SER A 3 -23.58 -19.86 5.18
N LYS A 4 -23.82 -19.85 6.48
CA LYS A 4 -23.03 -19.04 7.42
C LYS A 4 -21.60 -19.58 7.55
N ILE A 5 -21.44 -20.88 7.54
CA ILE A 5 -20.10 -21.52 7.63
C ILE A 5 -19.29 -21.21 6.36
N GLU A 6 -19.91 -21.27 5.20
CA GLU A 6 -19.25 -20.98 3.92
C GLU A 6 -18.89 -19.50 3.77
N GLN A 7 -19.71 -18.60 4.30
CA GLN A 7 -19.50 -17.16 4.21
C GLN A 7 -18.46 -16.63 5.20
N ASN A 8 -18.27 -17.31 6.34
CA ASN A 8 -17.36 -16.84 7.39
C ASN A 8 -15.93 -16.54 6.91
N PRO A 9 -15.26 -17.41 6.14
CA PRO A 9 -13.92 -17.10 5.64
C PRO A 9 -13.89 -15.89 4.71
N PHE A 10 -14.93 -15.74 3.90
CA PHE A 10 -15.05 -14.59 3.00
C PHE A 10 -15.20 -13.29 3.76
N ILE A 11 -16.07 -13.25 4.76
CA ILE A 11 -16.30 -12.09 5.62
C ILE A 11 -15.02 -11.71 6.37
N LYS A 12 -14.31 -12.69 6.94
CA LYS A 12 -13.05 -12.43 7.65
C LYS A 12 -11.99 -11.82 6.76
N ARG A 13 -11.88 -12.28 5.51
CA ARG A 13 -10.92 -11.74 4.56
C ARG A 13 -11.27 -10.34 4.10
N ALA A 14 -12.56 -10.06 3.93
CA ALA A 14 -13.05 -8.72 3.60
C ALA A 14 -12.76 -7.74 4.74
N ASP A 15 -12.99 -8.15 5.99
CA ASP A 15 -12.70 -7.34 7.17
C ASP A 15 -11.19 -7.09 7.30
N LEU A 16 -10.35 -8.10 7.06
CA LEU A 16 -8.90 -7.97 7.08
C LEU A 16 -8.43 -6.99 6.01
N MET A 17 -9.03 -7.03 4.83
CA MET A 17 -8.71 -6.12 3.74
C MET A 17 -9.05 -4.67 4.11
N LEU A 18 -10.21 -4.43 4.71
CA LEU A 18 -10.59 -3.10 5.20
C LEU A 18 -9.61 -2.59 6.26
N TYR A 19 -9.24 -3.45 7.20
CA TYR A 19 -8.27 -3.11 8.24
C TYR A 19 -6.91 -2.77 7.64
N SER A 20 -6.42 -3.59 6.71
CA SER A 20 -5.12 -3.38 6.07
C SER A 20 -5.09 -2.11 5.24
N ASN A 21 -6.16 -1.80 4.51
CA ASN A 21 -6.28 -0.55 3.74
C ASN A 21 -6.23 0.66 4.66
N LYS A 22 -6.93 0.61 5.78
CA LYS A 22 -6.93 1.68 6.78
C LYS A 22 -5.54 1.89 7.37
N GLU A 23 -4.87 0.80 7.72
CA GLU A 23 -3.53 0.82 8.29
C GLU A 23 -2.52 1.41 7.30
N LEU A 24 -2.59 1.00 6.03
CA LEU A 24 -1.74 1.55 4.97
C LEU A 24 -1.97 3.06 4.82
N GLN A 25 -3.22 3.49 4.82
CA GLN A 25 -3.57 4.89 4.71
C GLN A 25 -3.02 5.70 5.90
N GLU A 26 -3.11 5.17 7.11
CA GLU A 26 -2.59 5.82 8.31
C GLU A 26 -1.07 5.99 8.24
N ILE A 27 -0.34 4.95 7.84
CA ILE A 27 1.12 4.99 7.68
C ILE A 27 1.51 6.01 6.61
N SER A 28 0.84 5.96 5.46
CA SER A 28 1.10 6.88 4.35
C SER A 28 0.86 8.33 4.75
N THR A 29 -0.27 8.60 5.39
CA THR A 29 -0.64 9.95 5.81
C THR A 29 0.34 10.48 6.87
N LYS A 30 0.73 9.63 7.81
CA LYS A 30 1.68 9.99 8.86
C LYS A 30 3.03 10.36 8.27
N PHE A 31 3.52 9.58 7.32
CA PHE A 31 4.78 9.86 6.63
C PHE A 31 4.70 11.18 5.86
N GLN A 32 3.62 11.37 5.10
CA GLN A 32 3.39 12.59 4.33
C GLN A 32 3.33 13.83 5.22
N ARG A 33 2.66 13.73 6.36
CA ARG A 33 2.59 14.83 7.35
C ARG A 33 3.96 15.13 7.93
N SER A 34 4.76 14.12 8.18
CA SER A 34 6.13 14.31 8.68
C SER A 34 6.97 15.11 7.70
N ILE A 35 6.86 14.80 6.40
CA ILE A 35 7.56 15.53 5.33
C ILE A 35 7.07 16.98 5.27
N GLN A 36 5.76 17.18 5.23
CA GLN A 36 5.17 18.52 5.15
C GLN A 36 5.57 19.40 6.34
N ARG A 37 5.57 18.81 7.52
CA ARG A 37 5.94 19.54 8.76
C ARG A 37 7.43 19.85 8.81
N LYS A 38 8.28 18.88 8.45
CA LYS A 38 9.73 19.04 8.51
C LYS A 38 10.22 20.07 7.50
N PHE A 39 9.68 20.08 6.30
CA PHE A 39 10.14 20.93 5.22
C PHE A 39 9.21 22.11 4.93
N GLU A 40 8.18 22.30 5.75
CA GLU A 40 7.21 23.42 5.63
C GLU A 40 6.62 23.51 4.23
N LEU A 41 6.19 22.36 3.69
CA LEU A 41 5.60 22.30 2.36
C LEU A 41 4.10 22.62 2.41
N ASP A 42 3.65 23.50 1.53
CA ASP A 42 2.22 23.82 1.38
C ASP A 42 1.47 22.65 0.75
N SER A 43 2.12 21.96 -0.18
CA SER A 43 1.55 20.80 -0.85
C SER A 43 2.64 19.77 -1.14
N LEU A 44 2.24 18.48 -1.18
CA LEU A 44 3.16 17.39 -1.54
C LEU A 44 3.28 17.27 -3.06
N PRO A 45 4.48 16.96 -3.57
CA PRO A 45 4.61 16.50 -4.96
C PRO A 45 3.71 15.30 -5.20
N LYS A 46 3.10 15.25 -6.37
CA LYS A 46 2.14 14.20 -6.72
C LYS A 46 2.74 12.79 -6.56
N LYS A 47 4.01 12.62 -6.90
CA LYS A 47 4.69 11.33 -6.77
C LYS A 47 4.85 10.87 -5.32
N LEU A 48 4.84 11.80 -4.36
CA LEU A 48 4.95 11.46 -2.95
C LEU A 48 3.63 10.95 -2.35
N GLU A 49 2.53 11.01 -3.09
CA GLU A 49 1.28 10.37 -2.67
C GLU A 49 1.45 8.85 -2.58
N ASN A 50 2.27 8.28 -3.47
CA ASN A 50 2.62 6.86 -3.47
C ASN A 50 4.10 6.66 -3.14
N TRP A 51 4.57 7.35 -2.12
CA TRP A 51 5.98 7.36 -1.72
C TRP A 51 6.57 5.97 -1.48
N TYR A 52 5.76 5.04 -0.99
CA TYR A 52 6.23 3.67 -0.70
C TYR A 52 6.54 2.86 -1.96
N GLU A 53 6.18 3.35 -3.14
CA GLU A 53 6.53 2.74 -4.43
C GLU A 53 7.83 3.30 -5.01
N LEU A 54 8.36 4.36 -4.41
CA LEU A 54 9.58 5.02 -4.87
C LEU A 54 10.81 4.42 -4.17
N SER A 55 11.98 4.50 -4.86
CA SER A 55 13.24 4.28 -4.19
C SER A 55 13.61 5.53 -3.38
N PHE A 56 14.56 5.39 -2.45
CA PHE A 56 15.01 6.54 -1.67
C PHE A 56 15.63 7.62 -2.58
N ALA A 57 16.36 7.21 -3.61
CA ALA A 57 16.93 8.15 -4.58
C ALA A 57 15.84 8.95 -5.30
N GLU A 58 14.76 8.31 -5.69
CA GLU A 58 13.61 8.98 -6.30
C GLU A 58 12.92 9.93 -5.32
N PHE A 59 12.81 9.52 -4.06
CA PHE A 59 12.26 10.34 -2.99
C PHE A 59 13.06 11.63 -2.82
N VAL A 60 14.39 11.54 -2.73
CA VAL A 60 15.29 12.69 -2.63
C VAL A 60 15.17 13.59 -3.85
N LYS A 61 15.05 13.01 -5.03
CA LYS A 61 14.88 13.74 -6.27
C LYS A 61 13.58 14.56 -6.28
N GLU A 62 12.50 14.00 -5.77
CA GLU A 62 11.23 14.72 -5.65
C GLU A 62 11.33 15.87 -4.66
N LEU A 63 12.05 15.69 -3.55
CA LEU A 63 12.31 16.77 -2.61
C LEU A 63 13.14 17.88 -3.26
N ALA A 64 14.12 17.52 -4.08
CA ALA A 64 14.97 18.48 -4.80
C ALA A 64 14.15 19.36 -5.75
N LYS A 65 13.11 18.83 -6.35
CA LYS A 65 12.18 19.60 -7.20
C LYS A 65 11.48 20.72 -6.43
N LYS A 66 11.30 20.54 -5.13
CA LYS A 66 10.74 21.55 -4.22
C LYS A 66 11.83 22.39 -3.56
N LYS A 67 13.05 22.38 -4.10
CA LYS A 67 14.23 23.10 -3.59
C LYS A 67 14.65 22.67 -2.19
N ILE A 68 14.34 21.45 -1.82
CA ILE A 68 14.76 20.88 -0.55
C ILE A 68 16.04 20.10 -0.78
N LYS A 69 17.12 20.50 -0.11
CA LYS A 69 18.41 19.80 -0.15
C LYS A 69 18.69 19.23 1.24
N LEU A 70 18.97 17.95 1.30
CA LEU A 70 19.33 17.29 2.54
C LEU A 70 20.85 17.31 2.71
N SER A 71 21.30 17.60 3.93
CA SER A 71 22.72 17.41 4.27
C SER A 71 23.00 15.91 4.31
N LEU A 72 24.28 15.54 4.34
CA LEU A 72 24.69 14.14 4.39
C LEU A 72 24.10 13.44 5.62
N SER A 73 24.10 14.11 6.77
CA SER A 73 23.52 13.57 8.01
C SER A 73 21.99 13.41 7.90
N GLU A 74 21.31 14.41 7.37
CA GLU A 74 19.87 14.39 7.18
C GLU A 74 19.47 13.29 6.19
N GLU A 75 20.22 13.13 5.11
CA GLU A 75 19.99 12.12 4.11
C GLU A 75 20.08 10.72 4.72
N ALA A 76 21.09 10.47 5.57
CA ALA A 76 21.25 9.20 6.25
C ALA A 76 20.09 8.91 7.21
N GLU A 77 19.68 9.92 7.99
CA GLU A 77 18.53 9.80 8.91
C GLU A 77 17.22 9.54 8.16
N TRP A 78 16.98 10.27 7.08
CA TRP A 78 15.78 10.11 6.28
C TRP A 78 15.76 8.77 5.55
N GLU A 79 16.91 8.30 5.11
CA GLU A 79 17.02 6.98 4.46
C GLU A 79 16.56 5.88 5.41
N ASP A 80 17.06 5.88 6.65
CA ASP A 80 16.65 4.91 7.66
C ASP A 80 15.15 4.97 7.94
N TYR A 81 14.63 6.17 8.14
CA TYR A 81 13.20 6.39 8.40
C TYR A 81 12.35 5.97 7.21
N PHE A 82 12.73 6.39 6.01
CA PHE A 82 12.03 6.05 4.77
C PHE A 82 11.96 4.54 4.56
N LEU A 83 13.09 3.86 4.70
CA LEU A 83 13.16 2.42 4.49
C LEU A 83 12.33 1.65 5.53
N GLN A 84 12.36 2.08 6.79
CA GLN A 84 11.56 1.46 7.83
C GLN A 84 10.06 1.58 7.55
N GLU A 85 9.61 2.80 7.23
CA GLU A 85 8.21 3.06 6.94
C GLU A 85 7.79 2.40 5.61
N GLN A 86 8.68 2.39 4.61
CA GLN A 86 8.43 1.73 3.34
C GLN A 86 8.22 0.23 3.51
N GLN A 87 9.05 -0.42 4.32
CA GLN A 87 8.91 -1.85 4.58
C GLN A 87 7.55 -2.18 5.20
N LYS A 88 7.10 -1.36 6.15
CA LYS A 88 5.78 -1.51 6.77
C LYS A 88 4.66 -1.34 5.74
N ALA A 89 4.74 -0.30 4.95
CA ALA A 89 3.72 0.01 3.93
C ALA A 89 3.66 -1.06 2.85
N VAL A 90 4.82 -1.51 2.37
CA VAL A 90 4.90 -2.55 1.32
C VAL A 90 4.39 -3.89 1.85
N ALA A 91 4.72 -4.24 3.10
CA ALA A 91 4.23 -5.47 3.72
C ALA A 91 2.70 -5.47 3.79
N ILE A 92 2.10 -4.34 4.21
CA ILE A 92 0.65 -4.19 4.28
C ILE A 92 0.04 -4.26 2.88
N LYS A 93 0.64 -3.60 1.91
CA LYS A 93 0.16 -3.62 0.53
C LYS A 93 0.20 -5.04 -0.05
N ASN A 94 1.26 -5.79 0.25
CA ASN A 94 1.35 -7.19 -0.17
C ASN A 94 0.26 -8.05 0.46
N GLU A 95 -0.09 -7.80 1.72
CA GLU A 95 -1.22 -8.44 2.38
C GLU A 95 -2.54 -8.11 1.70
N ILE A 96 -2.75 -6.86 1.34
CA ILE A 96 -3.94 -6.41 0.62
C ILE A 96 -4.07 -7.15 -0.71
N VAL A 97 -2.99 -7.20 -1.49
CA VAL A 97 -2.97 -7.88 -2.79
C VAL A 97 -3.24 -9.38 -2.63
N ALA A 98 -2.59 -10.02 -1.65
CA ALA A 98 -2.78 -11.43 -1.38
C ALA A 98 -4.22 -11.74 -0.93
N THR A 99 -4.80 -10.89 -0.08
CA THR A 99 -6.18 -11.03 0.38
C THR A 99 -7.17 -10.84 -0.75
N ASP A 100 -6.93 -9.85 -1.61
CA ASP A 100 -7.76 -9.59 -2.79
C ASP A 100 -7.77 -10.80 -3.73
N LYS A 101 -6.62 -11.37 -4.03
CA LYS A 101 -6.50 -12.58 -4.85
C LYS A 101 -7.22 -13.77 -4.23
N ALA A 102 -7.12 -13.91 -2.91
CA ALA A 102 -7.80 -14.98 -2.19
C ALA A 102 -9.32 -14.82 -2.25
N ILE A 103 -9.83 -13.59 -2.15
CA ILE A 103 -11.26 -13.29 -2.29
C ILE A 103 -11.72 -13.62 -3.70
N ASP A 104 -10.99 -13.19 -4.71
CA ASP A 104 -11.31 -13.48 -6.12
C ASP A 104 -11.39 -14.99 -6.36
N LYS A 105 -10.43 -15.74 -5.85
CA LYS A 105 -10.41 -17.19 -5.97
C LYS A 105 -11.64 -17.82 -5.33
N MET A 106 -12.04 -17.34 -4.16
CA MET A 106 -13.24 -17.83 -3.48
C MET A 106 -14.51 -17.55 -4.28
N VAL A 107 -14.61 -16.39 -4.89
CA VAL A 107 -15.72 -16.00 -5.75
C VAL A 107 -15.79 -16.92 -6.97
N TYR A 108 -14.67 -17.19 -7.61
CA TYR A 108 -14.60 -18.09 -8.76
C TYR A 108 -15.03 -19.51 -8.40
N GLU A 109 -14.61 -20.00 -7.25
CA GLU A 109 -15.02 -21.31 -6.75
C GLU A 109 -16.52 -21.37 -6.49
N LEU A 110 -17.11 -20.32 -5.94
CA LEU A 110 -18.55 -20.22 -5.67
C LEU A 110 -19.38 -20.28 -6.96
N TYR A 111 -18.88 -19.66 -8.02
CA TYR A 111 -19.57 -19.67 -9.32
C TYR A 111 -19.21 -20.88 -10.18
N GLY A 112 -18.32 -21.74 -9.69
CA GLY A 112 -17.92 -22.94 -10.41
C GLY A 112 -17.19 -22.66 -11.73
N LEU A 113 -16.45 -21.56 -11.79
CA LEU A 113 -15.69 -21.19 -12.98
C LEU A 113 -14.52 -22.13 -13.22
N THR A 114 -14.30 -22.48 -14.49
CA THR A 114 -13.12 -23.24 -14.89
C THR A 114 -11.91 -22.32 -14.96
N GLU A 115 -10.70 -22.91 -15.03
CA GLU A 115 -9.46 -22.14 -15.16
C GLU A 115 -9.47 -21.25 -16.40
N ASP A 116 -10.02 -21.74 -17.51
CA ASP A 116 -10.14 -20.98 -18.75
C ASP A 116 -11.06 -19.76 -18.56
N GLU A 117 -12.18 -19.95 -17.88
CA GLU A 117 -13.13 -18.88 -17.58
C GLU A 117 -12.52 -17.85 -16.66
N ILE A 118 -11.79 -18.28 -15.64
CA ILE A 118 -11.07 -17.39 -14.72
C ILE A 118 -10.04 -16.57 -15.49
N SER A 119 -9.29 -17.21 -16.37
CA SER A 119 -8.28 -16.55 -17.20
C SER A 119 -8.90 -15.46 -18.09
N ILE A 120 -10.06 -15.71 -18.67
CA ILE A 120 -10.78 -14.72 -19.47
C ILE A 120 -11.19 -13.52 -18.61
N VAL A 121 -11.73 -13.76 -17.43
CA VAL A 121 -12.14 -12.69 -16.51
C VAL A 121 -10.95 -11.85 -16.06
N GLU A 122 -9.83 -12.49 -15.71
CA GLU A 122 -8.63 -11.79 -15.25
C GLU A 122 -7.95 -10.98 -16.36
N ASN A 123 -8.06 -11.41 -17.60
CA ASN A 123 -7.45 -10.73 -18.74
C ASN A 123 -8.36 -9.68 -19.41
N SER A 124 -9.58 -9.59 -18.98
CA SER A 124 -10.51 -8.55 -19.46
C SER A 124 -10.44 -7.27 -18.58
#